data_0dce284d5bc39c05595ed4643b76fe8a
#
_entry.id   0dce284d5bc39c05595ed4643b76fe8a
#
_cell.length_a   1.000
_cell.length_b   1.000
_cell.length_c   1.000
_cell.angle_alpha   90.00
_cell.angle_beta   90.00
_cell.angle_gamma   90.00
#
_symmetry.space_group_name_H-M   'P 1'
#
loop_
_entity.id
_entity.type
_entity.pdbx_description
1 polymer ?
#
loop_
_entity_poly.entity_id
_entity_poly.type
_entity_poly.pdbx_seq_one_letter_code
_entity_poly.pdbx_strand_id
1 'polypeptide(L)'
;MTTPTAADVDRYLVDSLIGADAAPALVANAEAGLPPIDVSPPQGKLLNLLARSIGARRVLEIGTLGGYSTEWLARAVGDGGTVVTLEFEPRHAAVARENLDRAGVGDRVDIRVGAALDTLPEVAEDLGDPFDLVFIDADKVNNTNYVQWALRLTHPGSVIIVDNVVRGGAVADEQSADPNAQAGRDLVELLAAEPTLDATVIQTVGSKGWDGFAYAVVV
;
A
#
# COMPACT_ATOMS: atom_id res chain seq x y z
N MET A 1 29.56 8.40 -22.31
CA MET A 1 28.53 8.71 -21.29
C MET A 1 27.74 7.44 -21.07
N THR A 2 27.57 6.97 -19.85
CA THR A 2 26.71 5.82 -19.51
C THR A 2 25.26 6.26 -19.60
N THR A 3 24.40 5.43 -20.17
CA THR A 3 22.95 5.68 -20.18
C THR A 3 22.43 5.64 -18.73
N PRO A 4 21.63 6.64 -18.29
CA PRO A 4 21.04 6.61 -16.97
C PRO A 4 20.20 5.35 -16.74
N THR A 5 20.26 4.79 -15.54
CA THR A 5 19.43 3.67 -15.11
C THR A 5 18.10 4.17 -14.54
N ALA A 6 17.11 3.26 -14.37
CA ALA A 6 15.85 3.59 -13.68
C ALA A 6 16.10 4.14 -12.26
N ALA A 7 17.09 3.60 -11.56
CA ALA A 7 17.47 4.09 -10.23
C ALA A 7 18.04 5.53 -10.24
N ASP A 8 18.77 5.91 -11.31
CA ASP A 8 19.27 7.27 -11.46
C ASP A 8 18.13 8.26 -11.72
N VAL A 9 17.12 7.83 -12.49
CA VAL A 9 15.92 8.63 -12.74
C VAL A 9 15.12 8.79 -11.45
N ASP A 10 14.90 7.72 -10.69
CA ASP A 10 14.20 7.79 -9.39
C ASP A 10 14.91 8.76 -8.44
N ARG A 11 16.25 8.68 -8.34
CA ARG A 11 17.03 9.59 -7.48
C ARG A 11 16.79 11.04 -7.88
N TYR A 12 16.88 11.36 -9.17
CA TYR A 12 16.63 12.70 -9.68
C TYR A 12 15.21 13.20 -9.34
N LEU A 13 14.19 12.34 -9.51
CA LEU A 13 12.80 12.68 -9.21
C LEU A 13 12.56 12.86 -7.71
N VAL A 14 13.14 12.00 -6.87
CA VAL A 14 13.06 12.12 -5.41
C VAL A 14 13.70 13.42 -4.95
N ASP A 15 14.92 13.73 -5.40
CA ASP A 15 15.63 14.95 -5.02
C ASP A 15 14.87 16.22 -5.48
N SER A 16 14.21 16.14 -6.65
CA SER A 16 13.51 17.29 -7.24
C SER A 16 12.11 17.54 -6.68
N LEU A 17 11.34 16.48 -6.33
CA LEU A 17 9.90 16.57 -6.05
C LEU A 17 9.51 16.18 -4.62
N ILE A 18 10.33 15.38 -3.94
CA ILE A 18 10.00 14.80 -2.63
C ILE A 18 10.96 15.33 -1.55
N GLY A 19 12.25 15.38 -1.85
CA GLY A 19 13.27 15.94 -0.98
C GLY A 19 13.48 15.13 0.31
N ALA A 20 13.79 15.83 1.40
CA ALA A 20 14.13 15.22 2.69
C ALA A 20 12.96 14.48 3.37
N ASP A 21 11.72 14.70 2.95
CA ASP A 21 10.54 14.04 3.52
C ASP A 21 10.51 12.52 3.25
N ALA A 22 11.31 12.06 2.29
CA ALA A 22 11.37 10.63 1.92
C ALA A 22 12.23 9.77 2.86
N ALA A 23 13.09 10.36 3.68
CA ALA A 23 14.19 9.62 4.29
C ALA A 23 13.97 9.12 5.73
N PRO A 24 13.32 9.85 6.66
CA PRO A 24 13.42 9.54 8.10
C PRO A 24 12.91 8.14 8.47
N ALA A 25 11.72 7.75 7.99
CA ALA A 25 11.16 6.44 8.32
C ALA A 25 11.95 5.29 7.68
N LEU A 26 12.43 5.45 6.43
CA LEU A 26 13.25 4.44 5.75
C LEU A 26 14.60 4.21 6.46
N VAL A 27 15.23 5.28 6.94
CA VAL A 27 16.46 5.17 7.74
C VAL A 27 16.19 4.44 9.05
N ALA A 28 15.13 4.80 9.76
CA ALA A 28 14.75 4.16 11.01
C ALA A 28 14.38 2.67 10.82
N ASN A 29 13.70 2.32 9.73
CA ASN A 29 13.40 0.93 9.38
C ASN A 29 14.67 0.10 9.17
N ALA A 30 15.66 0.67 8.45
CA ALA A 30 16.93 0.02 8.22
C ALA A 30 17.74 -0.13 9.52
N GLU A 31 17.79 0.89 10.38
CA GLU A 31 18.43 0.86 11.70
C GLU A 31 17.79 -0.16 12.63
N ALA A 32 16.46 -0.30 12.57
CA ALA A 32 15.71 -1.32 13.30
C ALA A 32 15.91 -2.73 12.71
N GLY A 33 16.58 -2.86 11.55
CA GLY A 33 16.80 -4.14 10.86
C GLY A 33 15.53 -4.74 10.28
N LEU A 34 14.58 -3.92 9.84
CA LEU A 34 13.42 -4.37 9.07
C LEU A 34 13.84 -4.78 7.66
N PRO A 35 13.11 -5.70 7.01
CA PRO A 35 13.40 -6.05 5.61
C PRO A 35 13.20 -4.83 4.70
N PRO A 36 14.06 -4.61 3.67
CA PRO A 36 14.00 -3.45 2.79
C PRO A 36 12.92 -3.60 1.69
N ILE A 37 11.68 -3.80 2.11
CA ILE A 37 10.51 -4.03 1.26
C ILE A 37 9.50 -2.88 1.27
N ASP A 38 9.84 -1.76 1.93
CA ASP A 38 9.01 -0.54 1.87
C ASP A 38 8.69 -0.13 0.42
N VAL A 39 7.56 0.52 0.19
CA VAL A 39 7.29 1.17 -1.11
C VAL A 39 8.39 2.19 -1.43
N SER A 40 8.63 2.47 -2.72
CA SER A 40 9.58 3.51 -3.10
C SER A 40 9.09 4.91 -2.72
N PRO A 41 9.98 5.91 -2.54
CA PRO A 41 9.55 7.28 -2.25
C PRO A 41 8.58 7.86 -3.28
N PRO A 42 8.76 7.66 -4.60
CA PRO A 42 7.76 8.07 -5.58
C PRO A 42 6.40 7.39 -5.39
N GLN A 43 6.38 6.11 -5.01
CA GLN A 43 5.13 5.38 -4.75
C GLN A 43 4.45 5.86 -3.47
N GLY A 44 5.18 6.08 -2.38
CA GLY A 44 4.62 6.69 -1.16
C GLY A 44 3.99 8.05 -1.45
N LYS A 45 4.68 8.89 -2.23
CA LYS A 45 4.14 10.17 -2.68
C LYS A 45 2.90 10.01 -3.57
N LEU A 46 2.89 9.02 -4.45
CA LEU A 46 1.73 8.72 -5.31
C LEU A 46 0.51 8.33 -4.44
N LEU A 47 0.67 7.47 -3.45
CA LEU A 47 -0.40 7.10 -2.51
C LEU A 47 -0.99 8.34 -1.81
N ASN A 48 -0.12 9.24 -1.35
CA ASN A 48 -0.56 10.52 -0.76
C ASN A 48 -1.38 11.35 -1.76
N LEU A 49 -0.90 11.48 -3.00
CA LEU A 49 -1.59 12.28 -4.02
C LEU A 49 -2.93 11.65 -4.43
N LEU A 50 -3.00 10.33 -4.57
CA LEU A 50 -4.25 9.61 -4.89
C LEU A 50 -5.28 9.78 -3.76
N ALA A 51 -4.90 9.56 -2.51
CA ALA A 51 -5.78 9.75 -1.36
C ALA A 51 -6.32 11.20 -1.30
N ARG A 52 -5.45 12.20 -1.53
CA ARG A 52 -5.85 13.62 -1.57
C ARG A 52 -6.75 13.95 -2.76
N SER A 53 -6.55 13.34 -3.92
CA SER A 53 -7.32 13.63 -5.14
C SER A 53 -8.78 13.21 -5.02
N ILE A 54 -9.06 12.17 -4.23
CA ILE A 54 -10.43 11.73 -3.92
C ILE A 54 -10.98 12.33 -2.61
N GLY A 55 -10.18 13.15 -1.92
CA GLY A 55 -10.58 13.73 -0.65
C GLY A 55 -10.69 12.71 0.49
N ALA A 56 -9.90 11.63 0.45
CA ALA A 56 -9.97 10.55 1.43
C ALA A 56 -9.78 11.03 2.87
N ARG A 57 -10.67 10.61 3.74
CA ARG A 57 -10.64 10.88 5.18
C ARG A 57 -10.42 9.62 6.01
N ARG A 58 -10.81 8.47 5.47
CA ARG A 58 -10.67 7.16 6.11
C ARG A 58 -9.95 6.21 5.17
N VAL A 59 -8.81 5.71 5.62
CA VAL A 59 -7.97 4.80 4.83
C VAL A 59 -7.76 3.51 5.60
N LEU A 60 -7.89 2.39 4.91
CA LEU A 60 -7.45 1.07 5.39
C LEU A 60 -6.16 0.69 4.68
N GLU A 61 -5.16 0.27 5.42
CA GLU A 61 -3.93 -0.30 4.90
C GLU A 61 -3.77 -1.73 5.39
N ILE A 62 -3.40 -2.63 4.49
CA ILE A 62 -3.12 -4.04 4.83
C ILE A 62 -1.64 -4.30 4.53
N GLY A 63 -0.83 -4.38 5.59
CA GLY A 63 0.63 -4.40 5.56
C GLY A 63 1.22 -3.05 5.94
N THR A 64 1.79 -2.94 7.15
CA THR A 64 2.33 -1.68 7.72
C THR A 64 3.85 -1.63 7.62
N LEU A 65 4.54 -2.77 7.86
CA LEU A 65 5.97 -2.82 8.06
C LEU A 65 6.42 -1.78 9.10
N GLY A 66 7.35 -0.89 8.77
CA GLY A 66 7.80 0.22 9.62
C GLY A 66 7.01 1.52 9.43
N GLY A 67 5.84 1.49 8.77
CA GLY A 67 4.90 2.62 8.68
C GLY A 67 5.23 3.65 7.61
N TYR A 68 6.09 3.33 6.62
CA TYR A 68 6.49 4.31 5.61
C TYR A 68 5.32 4.72 4.70
N SER A 69 4.59 3.78 4.11
CA SER A 69 3.37 4.05 3.34
C SER A 69 2.27 4.64 4.21
N THR A 70 2.14 4.13 5.45
CA THR A 70 1.19 4.63 6.45
C THR A 70 1.38 6.11 6.74
N GLU A 71 2.63 6.58 6.86
CA GLU A 71 2.96 8.00 7.05
C GLU A 71 2.44 8.87 5.90
N TRP A 72 2.64 8.44 4.64
CA TRP A 72 2.14 9.14 3.47
C TRP A 72 0.61 9.21 3.43
N LEU A 73 -0.05 8.11 3.79
CA LEU A 73 -1.52 8.03 3.88
C LEU A 73 -2.05 8.89 5.04
N ALA A 74 -1.41 8.86 6.20
CA ALA A 74 -1.79 9.67 7.36
C ALA A 74 -1.62 11.18 7.11
N ARG A 75 -0.59 11.58 6.36
CA ARG A 75 -0.44 12.95 5.89
C ARG A 75 -1.53 13.35 4.89
N ALA A 76 -2.02 12.40 4.08
CA ALA A 76 -3.04 12.66 3.06
C ALA A 76 -4.42 12.91 3.67
N VAL A 77 -4.84 12.12 4.66
CA VAL A 77 -6.15 12.25 5.30
C VAL A 77 -6.28 13.54 6.11
N GLY A 78 -5.16 14.14 6.53
CA GLY A 78 -5.12 15.42 7.24
C GLY A 78 -5.78 15.38 8.62
N ASP A 79 -6.00 16.55 9.21
CA ASP A 79 -6.58 16.66 10.54
C ASP A 79 -8.02 16.12 10.59
N GLY A 80 -8.28 15.26 11.59
CA GLY A 80 -9.58 14.60 11.77
C GLY A 80 -9.86 13.45 10.78
N GLY A 81 -8.90 13.10 9.89
CA GLY A 81 -8.93 11.84 9.14
C GLY A 81 -8.23 10.72 9.91
N THR A 82 -8.43 9.49 9.49
CA THR A 82 -7.90 8.30 10.15
C THR A 82 -7.34 7.28 9.15
N VAL A 83 -6.29 6.59 9.57
CA VAL A 83 -5.74 5.42 8.88
C VAL A 83 -5.82 4.25 9.85
N VAL A 84 -6.48 3.18 9.45
CA VAL A 84 -6.39 1.88 10.12
C VAL A 84 -5.38 1.06 9.34
N THR A 85 -4.34 0.54 10.00
CA THR A 85 -3.31 -0.27 9.34
C THR A 85 -3.12 -1.60 10.07
N LEU A 86 -3.00 -2.69 9.29
CA LEU A 86 -2.92 -4.04 9.81
C LEU A 86 -1.49 -4.57 9.63
N GLU A 87 -0.89 -5.04 10.73
CA GLU A 87 0.48 -5.57 10.73
C GLU A 87 0.54 -6.93 11.42
N PHE A 88 1.15 -7.89 10.74
CA PHE A 88 1.29 -9.24 11.29
C PHE A 88 2.34 -9.33 12.41
N GLU A 89 3.48 -8.63 12.25
CA GLU A 89 4.63 -8.71 13.14
C GLU A 89 4.60 -7.64 14.23
N PRO A 90 4.45 -8.00 15.52
CA PRO A 90 4.41 -7.03 16.62
C PRO A 90 5.64 -6.10 16.66
N ARG A 91 6.83 -6.61 16.25
CA ARG A 91 8.05 -5.82 16.17
C ARG A 91 7.97 -4.73 15.10
N HIS A 92 7.41 -5.04 13.93
CA HIS A 92 7.22 -4.05 12.86
C HIS A 92 6.24 -2.96 13.32
N ALA A 93 5.11 -3.37 13.91
CA ALA A 93 4.12 -2.44 14.45
C ALA A 93 4.71 -1.48 15.50
N ALA A 94 5.62 -1.96 16.37
CA ALA A 94 6.30 -1.11 17.35
C ALA A 94 7.19 -0.05 16.66
N VAL A 95 7.97 -0.46 15.64
CA VAL A 95 8.81 0.48 14.86
C VAL A 95 7.93 1.47 14.10
N ALA A 96 6.82 1.00 13.50
CA ALA A 96 5.87 1.87 12.81
C ALA A 96 5.30 2.93 13.75
N ARG A 97 4.89 2.55 14.97
CA ARG A 97 4.38 3.49 15.96
C ARG A 97 5.39 4.60 16.28
N GLU A 98 6.66 4.23 16.53
CA GLU A 98 7.73 5.21 16.81
C GLU A 98 7.96 6.14 15.62
N ASN A 99 7.93 5.62 14.39
CA ASN A 99 8.12 6.42 13.18
C ASN A 99 6.96 7.41 12.97
N LEU A 100 5.72 6.95 13.11
CA LEU A 100 4.51 7.75 12.95
C LEU A 100 4.40 8.85 14.00
N ASP A 101 4.77 8.55 15.26
CA ASP A 101 4.81 9.55 16.33
C ASP A 101 5.89 10.60 16.07
N ARG A 102 7.08 10.17 15.59
CA ARG A 102 8.17 11.09 15.21
C ARG A 102 7.77 11.98 14.02
N ALA A 103 7.00 11.44 13.08
CA ALA A 103 6.47 12.20 11.94
C ALA A 103 5.32 13.15 12.29
N GLY A 104 4.81 13.09 13.54
CA GLY A 104 3.70 13.92 14.00
C GLY A 104 2.34 13.55 13.42
N VAL A 105 2.17 12.28 13.01
CA VAL A 105 0.91 11.75 12.45
C VAL A 105 0.35 10.57 13.23
N GLY A 106 0.99 10.18 14.33
CA GLY A 106 0.64 9.00 15.11
C GLY A 106 -0.79 9.01 15.66
N ASP A 107 -1.30 10.17 16.00
CA ASP A 107 -2.66 10.40 16.49
C ASP A 107 -3.78 10.09 15.47
N ARG A 108 -3.43 10.00 14.18
CA ARG A 108 -4.34 9.66 13.08
C ARG A 108 -4.33 8.18 12.72
N VAL A 109 -3.45 7.38 13.35
CA VAL A 109 -3.17 6.01 12.93
C VAL A 109 -3.53 5.02 14.04
N ASP A 110 -4.44 4.10 13.71
CA ASP A 110 -4.74 2.90 14.48
C ASP A 110 -3.99 1.71 13.88
N ILE A 111 -2.99 1.17 14.62
CA ILE A 111 -2.24 -0.02 14.21
C ILE A 111 -2.84 -1.23 14.89
N ARG A 112 -3.38 -2.18 14.11
CA ARG A 112 -3.89 -3.44 14.61
C ARG A 112 -2.92 -4.57 14.31
N VAL A 113 -2.52 -5.30 15.35
CA VAL A 113 -1.52 -6.36 15.25
C VAL A 113 -2.19 -7.71 15.18
N GLY A 114 -1.89 -8.47 14.12
CA GLY A 114 -2.41 -9.82 13.90
C GLY A 114 -2.43 -10.18 12.41
N ALA A 115 -2.77 -11.43 12.10
CA ALA A 115 -3.01 -11.80 10.71
C ALA A 115 -4.17 -10.99 10.13
N ALA A 116 -4.00 -10.39 8.96
CA ALA A 116 -5.01 -9.47 8.42
C ALA A 116 -6.38 -10.11 8.25
N LEU A 117 -6.46 -11.39 7.86
CA LEU A 117 -7.73 -12.11 7.76
C LEU A 117 -8.43 -12.36 9.11
N ASP A 118 -7.68 -12.31 10.21
CA ASP A 118 -8.25 -12.42 11.57
C ASP A 118 -8.66 -11.05 12.11
N THR A 119 -7.94 -9.98 11.75
CA THR A 119 -8.22 -8.62 12.22
C THR A 119 -9.27 -7.88 11.38
N LEU A 120 -9.43 -8.21 10.09
CA LEU A 120 -10.44 -7.59 9.22
C LEU A 120 -11.89 -7.75 9.70
N PRO A 121 -12.31 -8.89 10.27
CA PRO A 121 -13.63 -9.01 10.93
C PRO A 121 -13.82 -7.99 12.07
N GLU A 122 -12.78 -7.77 12.90
CA GLU A 122 -12.82 -6.80 14.00
C GLU A 122 -12.91 -5.37 13.46
N VAL A 123 -12.18 -5.07 12.36
CA VAL A 123 -12.31 -3.78 11.66
C VAL A 123 -13.74 -3.58 11.15
N ALA A 124 -14.39 -4.63 10.66
CA ALA A 124 -15.77 -4.56 10.18
C ALA A 124 -16.78 -4.32 11.31
N GLU A 125 -16.54 -4.90 12.50
CA GLU A 125 -17.40 -4.67 13.68
C GLU A 125 -17.28 -3.23 14.20
N ASP A 126 -16.06 -2.63 14.11
CA ASP A 126 -15.78 -1.27 14.57
C ASP A 126 -15.88 -0.23 13.43
N LEU A 127 -16.40 -0.60 12.26
CA LEU A 127 -16.23 0.16 11.02
C LEU A 127 -16.68 1.62 11.13
N GLY A 128 -17.83 1.91 11.76
CA GLY A 128 -18.44 3.23 11.70
C GLY A 128 -18.73 3.63 10.25
N ASP A 129 -18.03 4.66 9.74
CA ASP A 129 -18.12 5.05 8.33
C ASP A 129 -17.22 4.17 7.44
N PRO A 130 -17.59 3.90 6.18
CA PRO A 130 -16.76 3.15 5.23
C PRO A 130 -15.43 3.83 4.93
N PHE A 131 -14.46 3.07 4.41
CA PHE A 131 -13.18 3.60 3.96
C PHE A 131 -13.29 4.20 2.54
N ASP A 132 -12.62 5.34 2.35
CA ASP A 132 -12.53 6.02 1.04
C ASP A 132 -11.42 5.41 0.17
N LEU A 133 -10.36 4.87 0.80
CA LEU A 133 -9.25 4.23 0.12
C LEU A 133 -8.79 3.02 0.91
N VAL A 134 -8.50 1.92 0.18
CA VAL A 134 -7.84 0.73 0.72
C VAL A 134 -6.52 0.52 -0.03
N PHE A 135 -5.41 0.41 0.72
CA PHE A 135 -4.10 0.03 0.18
C PHE A 135 -3.71 -1.35 0.68
N ILE A 136 -3.37 -2.26 -0.23
CA ILE A 136 -3.05 -3.66 0.06
C ILE A 136 -1.62 -3.95 -0.36
N ASP A 137 -0.73 -4.13 0.62
CA ASP A 137 0.67 -4.48 0.43
C ASP A 137 1.15 -5.48 1.49
N ALA A 138 0.45 -6.59 1.61
CA ALA A 138 0.78 -7.71 2.51
C ALA A 138 1.20 -8.96 1.72
N ASP A 139 0.94 -10.14 2.24
CA ASP A 139 1.22 -11.41 1.58
C ASP A 139 0.33 -11.61 0.34
N LYS A 140 0.96 -11.84 -0.79
CA LYS A 140 0.28 -11.77 -2.10
C LYS A 140 -0.73 -12.89 -2.34
N VAL A 141 -0.53 -14.05 -1.72
CA VAL A 141 -1.43 -15.22 -1.82
C VAL A 141 -2.84 -14.94 -1.28
N ASN A 142 -2.99 -13.91 -0.46
CA ASN A 142 -4.27 -13.49 0.10
C ASN A 142 -4.87 -12.23 -0.58
N ASN A 143 -4.26 -11.70 -1.64
CA ASN A 143 -4.74 -10.47 -2.30
C ASN A 143 -6.23 -10.54 -2.69
N THR A 144 -6.70 -11.66 -3.24
CA THR A 144 -8.12 -11.83 -3.59
C THR A 144 -9.04 -11.75 -2.37
N ASN A 145 -8.64 -12.35 -1.26
CA ASN A 145 -9.38 -12.27 0.00
C ASN A 145 -9.40 -10.83 0.54
N TYR A 146 -8.27 -10.13 0.45
CA TYR A 146 -8.17 -8.73 0.89
C TYR A 146 -9.04 -7.80 0.05
N VAL A 147 -9.11 -7.98 -1.27
CA VAL A 147 -10.01 -7.22 -2.14
C VAL A 147 -11.48 -7.51 -1.80
N GLN A 148 -11.85 -8.77 -1.52
CA GLN A 148 -13.20 -9.11 -1.11
C GLN A 148 -13.58 -8.46 0.23
N TRP A 149 -12.63 -8.34 1.16
CA TRP A 149 -12.83 -7.59 2.40
C TRP A 149 -12.93 -6.09 2.13
N ALA A 150 -12.06 -5.53 1.27
CA ALA A 150 -12.10 -4.12 0.89
C ALA A 150 -13.49 -3.73 0.34
N LEU A 151 -14.08 -4.56 -0.52
CA LEU A 151 -15.44 -4.32 -1.06
C LEU A 151 -16.52 -4.25 0.02
N ARG A 152 -16.38 -4.98 1.12
CA ARG A 152 -17.33 -4.94 2.24
C ARG A 152 -17.17 -3.70 3.12
N LEU A 153 -16.00 -3.09 3.10
CA LEU A 153 -15.57 -2.02 4.00
C LEU A 153 -15.55 -0.64 3.32
N THR A 154 -15.90 -0.59 2.02
CA THR A 154 -15.86 0.62 1.19
C THR A 154 -17.26 1.01 0.71
N HIS A 155 -17.35 2.08 -0.08
CA HIS A 155 -18.57 2.60 -0.69
C HIS A 155 -18.33 2.93 -2.17
N PRO A 156 -19.36 3.15 -2.99
CA PRO A 156 -19.19 3.64 -4.35
C PRO A 156 -18.36 4.93 -4.39
N GLY A 157 -17.36 4.96 -5.27
CA GLY A 157 -16.35 6.02 -5.37
C GLY A 157 -15.09 5.78 -4.57
N SER A 158 -15.04 4.78 -3.68
CA SER A 158 -13.81 4.39 -2.99
C SER A 158 -12.79 3.81 -3.95
N VAL A 159 -11.52 3.92 -3.58
CA VAL A 159 -10.38 3.41 -4.36
C VAL A 159 -9.72 2.24 -3.64
N ILE A 160 -9.42 1.18 -4.38
CA ILE A 160 -8.65 0.03 -3.91
C ILE A 160 -7.35 -0.05 -4.71
N ILE A 161 -6.21 -0.09 -4.03
CA ILE A 161 -4.87 -0.20 -4.63
C ILE A 161 -4.23 -1.47 -4.10
N VAL A 162 -3.74 -2.34 -5.00
CA VAL A 162 -3.04 -3.58 -4.61
C VAL A 162 -1.66 -3.57 -5.20
N ASP A 163 -0.62 -3.65 -4.37
CA ASP A 163 0.78 -3.57 -4.81
C ASP A 163 1.36 -4.91 -5.24
N ASN A 164 2.43 -4.83 -6.05
CA ASN A 164 3.26 -5.92 -6.56
C ASN A 164 2.48 -6.96 -7.39
N VAL A 165 1.66 -6.51 -8.31
CA VAL A 165 0.86 -7.38 -9.19
C VAL A 165 1.68 -7.92 -10.36
N VAL A 166 2.66 -7.16 -10.88
CA VAL A 166 3.37 -7.48 -12.13
C VAL A 166 4.54 -8.48 -11.93
N ARG A 167 5.25 -8.38 -10.80
CA ARG A 167 6.28 -9.35 -10.38
C ARG A 167 7.36 -9.58 -11.45
N GLY A 168 7.94 -8.49 -12.00
CA GLY A 168 8.95 -8.60 -13.07
C GLY A 168 8.42 -9.24 -14.36
N GLY A 169 7.12 -9.17 -14.60
CA GLY A 169 6.45 -9.79 -15.76
C GLY A 169 5.95 -11.21 -15.52
N ALA A 170 6.28 -11.85 -14.37
CA ALA A 170 5.88 -13.25 -14.10
C ALA A 170 4.36 -13.45 -14.05
N VAL A 171 3.58 -12.39 -13.80
CA VAL A 171 2.12 -12.43 -13.88
C VAL A 171 1.61 -12.87 -15.26
N ALA A 172 2.34 -12.59 -16.33
CA ALA A 172 1.97 -12.97 -17.70
C ALA A 172 2.42 -14.39 -18.10
N ASP A 173 3.21 -15.06 -17.28
CA ASP A 173 3.66 -16.43 -17.50
C ASP A 173 2.71 -17.43 -16.84
N GLU A 174 1.81 -18.02 -17.65
CA GLU A 174 0.85 -19.02 -17.17
C GLU A 174 1.51 -20.29 -16.58
N GLN A 175 2.76 -20.57 -16.93
CA GLN A 175 3.51 -21.71 -16.42
C GLN A 175 4.36 -21.39 -15.20
N SER A 176 4.34 -20.14 -14.72
CA SER A 176 5.09 -19.74 -13.54
C SER A 176 4.64 -20.54 -12.31
N ALA A 177 5.61 -21.17 -11.65
CA ALA A 177 5.41 -21.88 -10.39
C ALA A 177 5.52 -20.95 -9.16
N ASP A 178 5.83 -19.66 -9.36
CA ASP A 178 5.86 -18.68 -8.27
C ASP A 178 4.44 -18.43 -7.74
N PRO A 179 4.14 -18.76 -6.47
CA PRO A 179 2.81 -18.58 -5.90
C PRO A 179 2.38 -17.09 -5.89
N ASN A 180 3.32 -16.15 -5.82
CA ASN A 180 2.99 -14.72 -5.88
C ASN A 180 2.59 -14.28 -7.30
N ALA A 181 3.19 -14.86 -8.35
CA ALA A 181 2.78 -14.62 -9.72
C ALA A 181 1.40 -15.23 -10.02
N GLN A 182 1.12 -16.43 -9.47
CA GLN A 182 -0.20 -17.05 -9.55
C GLN A 182 -1.25 -16.18 -8.85
N ALA A 183 -0.97 -15.71 -7.62
CA ALA A 183 -1.85 -14.82 -6.89
C ALA A 183 -2.10 -13.49 -7.63
N GLY A 184 -1.10 -12.97 -8.36
CA GLY A 184 -1.26 -11.82 -9.23
C GLY A 184 -2.25 -12.06 -10.38
N ARG A 185 -2.21 -13.25 -11.00
CA ARG A 185 -3.19 -13.65 -12.03
C ARG A 185 -4.60 -13.80 -11.44
N ASP A 186 -4.72 -14.51 -10.32
CA ASP A 186 -6.01 -14.70 -9.62
C ASP A 186 -6.63 -13.35 -9.26
N LEU A 187 -5.80 -12.38 -8.85
CA LEU A 187 -6.25 -11.02 -8.59
C LEU A 187 -6.77 -10.33 -9.88
N VAL A 188 -6.04 -10.42 -10.98
CA VAL A 188 -6.45 -9.82 -12.26
C VAL A 188 -7.77 -10.44 -12.76
N GLU A 189 -7.93 -11.76 -12.63
CA GLU A 189 -9.17 -12.46 -12.96
C GLU A 189 -10.32 -12.01 -12.06
N LEU A 190 -10.10 -11.85 -10.76
CA LEU A 190 -11.10 -11.33 -9.84
C LEU A 190 -11.52 -9.90 -10.23
N LEU A 191 -10.55 -9.01 -10.48
CA LEU A 191 -10.84 -7.63 -10.85
C LEU A 191 -11.61 -7.53 -12.18
N ALA A 192 -11.34 -8.43 -13.13
CA ALA A 192 -12.04 -8.48 -14.41
C ALA A 192 -13.47 -9.04 -14.29
N ALA A 193 -13.72 -9.92 -13.33
CA ALA A 193 -15.01 -10.58 -13.14
C ALA A 193 -15.94 -9.83 -12.16
N GLU A 194 -15.40 -8.93 -11.31
CA GLU A 194 -16.16 -8.24 -10.26
C GLU A 194 -16.90 -7.00 -10.83
N PRO A 195 -18.23 -7.05 -10.98
CA PRO A 195 -18.98 -5.99 -11.65
C PRO A 195 -19.05 -4.68 -10.85
N THR A 196 -18.69 -4.71 -9.58
CA THR A 196 -18.66 -3.52 -8.69
C THR A 196 -17.31 -2.83 -8.70
N LEU A 197 -16.36 -3.27 -9.54
CA LEU A 197 -15.04 -2.66 -9.69
C LEU A 197 -14.78 -2.23 -11.14
N ASP A 198 -14.35 -0.98 -11.30
CA ASP A 198 -13.71 -0.52 -12.55
C ASP A 198 -12.20 -0.44 -12.29
N ALA A 199 -11.42 -1.30 -12.94
CA ALA A 199 -10.04 -1.57 -12.55
C ALA A 199 -9.05 -1.59 -13.73
N THR A 200 -7.79 -1.27 -13.41
CA THR A 200 -6.64 -1.44 -14.30
C THR A 200 -5.39 -1.83 -13.52
N VAL A 201 -4.35 -2.28 -14.22
CA VAL A 201 -3.01 -2.52 -13.65
C VAL A 201 -2.01 -1.60 -14.33
N ILE A 202 -1.24 -0.88 -13.55
CA ILE A 202 -0.18 0.02 -14.01
C ILE A 202 1.17 -0.64 -13.75
N GLN A 203 1.97 -0.81 -14.81
CA GLN A 203 3.36 -1.26 -14.69
C GLN A 203 4.24 -0.12 -14.22
N THR A 204 5.18 -0.42 -13.33
CA THR A 204 6.15 0.53 -12.81
C THR A 204 7.57 0.03 -13.03
N VAL A 205 8.49 0.95 -13.27
CA VAL A 205 9.92 0.69 -13.32
C VAL A 205 10.64 1.73 -12.49
N GLY A 206 11.61 1.32 -11.69
CA GLY A 206 12.34 2.24 -10.83
C GLY A 206 13.50 1.56 -10.10
N SER A 207 13.91 2.14 -8.99
CA SER A 207 14.98 1.63 -8.12
C SER A 207 14.65 0.26 -7.52
N LYS A 208 13.36 -0.09 -7.40
CA LYS A 208 12.85 -1.38 -6.92
C LYS A 208 12.73 -2.43 -8.04
N GLY A 209 13.07 -2.07 -9.28
CA GLY A 209 12.95 -2.95 -10.44
C GLY A 209 11.66 -2.76 -11.23
N TRP A 210 11.24 -3.80 -11.94
CA TRP A 210 9.99 -3.83 -12.70
C TRP A 210 8.91 -4.53 -11.90
N ASP A 211 7.86 -3.81 -11.57
CA ASP A 211 6.65 -4.34 -10.93
C ASP A 211 5.43 -3.54 -11.39
N GLY A 212 4.42 -3.43 -10.59
CA GLY A 212 3.21 -2.67 -10.85
C GLY A 212 2.17 -2.89 -9.77
N PHE A 213 1.12 -2.08 -9.84
CA PHE A 213 0.01 -2.13 -8.90
C PHE A 213 -1.32 -2.12 -9.64
N ALA A 214 -2.33 -2.76 -9.06
CA ALA A 214 -3.70 -2.62 -9.48
C ALA A 214 -4.32 -1.35 -8.86
N TYR A 215 -5.14 -0.66 -9.65
CA TYR A 215 -5.95 0.48 -9.23
C TYR A 215 -7.39 0.21 -9.61
N ALA A 216 -8.28 0.23 -8.66
CA ALA A 216 -9.69 -0.03 -8.88
C ALA A 216 -10.56 1.02 -8.18
N VAL A 217 -11.67 1.38 -8.81
CA VAL A 217 -12.72 2.23 -8.24
C VAL A 217 -13.95 1.37 -7.98
N VAL A 218 -14.53 1.49 -6.80
CA VAL A 218 -15.82 0.86 -6.47
C VAL A 218 -16.93 1.64 -7.17
N VAL A 219 -17.74 0.97 -7.99
CA VAL A 219 -18.82 1.57 -8.79
C VAL A 219 -20.21 1.30 -8.24
#